data_6fc4686c91f70fd29b310f257bc7c0b7
#
_entry.id   6fc4686c91f70fd29b310f257bc7c0b7
#
_cell.length_a   1.000
_cell.length_b   1.000
_cell.length_c   1.000
_cell.angle_alpha   90.00
_cell.angle_beta   90.00
_cell.angle_gamma   90.00
#
_symmetry.space_group_name_H-M   'P 1'
#
loop_
_entity.id
_entity.type
_entity.pdbx_description
1 polymer ?
#
loop_
_entity_poly.entity_id
_entity_poly.type
_entity_poly.pdbx_seq_one_letter_code
_entity_poly.pdbx_strand_id
1 'polypeptide(L)'
;MKTVAIDLGAARSGLAISDESGLLARPLKTVPTKELPDELRQLTADGVSRFVVGRPRTLDGELGKQAAWVDTQVERLKVAAPANYEYEDETGSTAESAAHGDDSDAGAARVILQGYLDART
;
A
#
# COMPACT_ATOMS: atom_id res chain seq x y z
N MET A 1 -14.22 8.79 -4.55
CA MET A 1 -12.93 8.44 -5.19
C MET A 1 -12.32 7.25 -4.46
N LYS A 2 -11.78 6.30 -5.22
CA LYS A 2 -11.17 5.12 -4.62
C LYS A 2 -9.68 5.30 -4.44
N THR A 3 -9.19 4.85 -3.30
CA THR A 3 -7.77 4.84 -2.96
C THR A 3 -7.33 3.41 -2.74
N VAL A 4 -6.16 3.06 -3.21
CA VAL A 4 -5.57 1.74 -3.03
C VAL A 4 -4.29 1.90 -2.24
N ALA A 5 -4.09 1.05 -1.22
CA ALA A 5 -2.83 1.00 -0.49
C ALA A 5 -2.01 -0.18 -0.98
N ILE A 6 -0.71 0.00 -0.94
CA ILE A 6 0.27 -0.99 -1.39
C ILE A 6 1.21 -1.29 -0.24
N ASP A 7 1.29 -2.57 0.15
CA ASP A 7 2.32 -3.05 1.06
C ASP A 7 3.39 -3.72 0.21
N LEU A 8 4.46 -2.99 -0.09
CA LEU A 8 5.51 -3.46 -1.00
C LEU A 8 6.40 -4.51 -0.34
N GLY A 9 6.48 -5.68 -0.94
CA GLY A 9 7.41 -6.72 -0.56
C GLY A 9 8.32 -7.07 -1.73
N ALA A 10 9.45 -7.70 -1.46
CA ALA A 10 10.41 -8.06 -2.51
C ALA A 10 9.83 -9.08 -3.49
N ALA A 11 9.13 -10.08 -2.98
CA ALA A 11 8.54 -11.13 -3.82
C ALA A 11 7.06 -10.89 -4.11
N ARG A 12 6.30 -10.44 -3.10
CA ARG A 12 4.86 -10.24 -3.22
C ARG A 12 4.49 -8.90 -2.61
N SER A 13 3.46 -8.27 -3.17
CA SER A 13 2.93 -7.01 -2.66
C SER A 13 1.44 -7.16 -2.37
N GLY A 14 1.00 -6.62 -1.25
CA GLY A 14 -0.41 -6.65 -0.87
C GLY A 14 -1.11 -5.38 -1.29
N LEU A 15 -2.38 -5.50 -1.63
CA LEU A 15 -3.21 -4.37 -2.04
C LEU A 15 -4.49 -4.34 -1.21
N ALA A 16 -4.90 -3.15 -0.83
CA ALA A 16 -6.18 -2.92 -0.18
C ALA A 16 -6.88 -1.76 -0.89
N ILE A 17 -8.19 -1.70 -0.82
CA ILE A 17 -8.97 -0.68 -1.52
C ILE A 17 -9.98 -0.05 -0.56
N SER A 18 -10.21 1.26 -0.72
CA SER A 18 -11.21 1.97 0.05
C SER A 18 -12.60 1.76 -0.55
N ASP A 19 -13.64 1.92 0.28
CA ASP A 19 -15.00 1.96 -0.23
C ASP A 19 -15.25 3.31 -0.91
N GLU A 20 -16.42 3.44 -1.51
CA GLU A 20 -16.81 4.67 -2.22
C GLU A 20 -16.83 5.90 -1.30
N SER A 21 -17.17 5.71 -0.03
CA SER A 21 -17.23 6.80 0.94
C SER A 21 -15.84 7.26 1.40
N GLY A 22 -14.81 6.44 1.20
CA GLY A 22 -13.47 6.76 1.66
C GLY A 22 -13.30 6.58 3.17
N LEU A 23 -14.16 5.83 3.82
CA LEU A 23 -14.11 5.63 5.26
C LEU A 23 -13.53 4.29 5.67
N LEU A 24 -13.79 3.24 4.88
CA LEU A 24 -13.39 1.88 5.23
C LEU A 24 -12.45 1.27 4.20
N ALA A 25 -11.44 0.57 4.69
CA ALA A 25 -10.50 -0.17 3.86
C ALA A 25 -10.80 -1.66 3.94
N ARG A 26 -10.62 -2.37 2.83
CA ARG A 26 -10.72 -3.82 2.79
C ARG A 26 -9.55 -4.40 2.00
N PRO A 27 -9.13 -5.64 2.31
CA PRO A 27 -8.11 -6.30 1.50
C PRO A 27 -8.62 -6.49 0.08
N LEU A 28 -7.75 -6.30 -0.91
CA LEU A 28 -8.12 -6.50 -2.32
C LEU A 28 -7.50 -7.78 -2.85
N LYS A 29 -6.18 -7.87 -2.88
CA LYS A 29 -5.46 -9.04 -3.36
C LYS A 29 -3.97 -8.92 -3.03
N THR A 30 -3.26 -10.02 -3.19
CA THR A 30 -1.80 -10.05 -3.14
C THR A 30 -1.32 -10.47 -4.52
N VAL A 31 -0.32 -9.77 -5.03
CA VAL A 31 0.23 -10.05 -6.37
C VAL A 31 1.75 -10.20 -6.30
N PRO A 32 2.35 -10.96 -7.23
CA PRO A 32 3.81 -10.93 -7.35
C PRO A 32 4.27 -9.51 -7.63
N THR A 33 5.29 -9.05 -6.93
CA THR A 33 5.73 -7.65 -7.06
C THR A 33 6.12 -7.30 -8.50
N LYS A 34 6.64 -8.26 -9.25
CA LYS A 34 6.99 -8.04 -10.66
C LYS A 34 5.78 -7.72 -11.53
N GLU A 35 4.58 -8.09 -11.09
CA GLU A 35 3.33 -7.84 -11.82
C GLU A 35 2.63 -6.57 -11.33
N LEU A 36 3.17 -5.94 -10.31
CA LEU A 36 2.53 -4.78 -9.70
C LEU A 36 2.27 -3.64 -10.70
N PRO A 37 3.21 -3.27 -11.59
CA PRO A 37 2.93 -2.18 -12.54
C PRO A 37 1.68 -2.44 -13.40
N ASP A 38 1.51 -3.67 -13.89
CA ASP A 38 0.33 -4.01 -14.70
C ASP A 38 -0.95 -3.93 -13.88
N GLU A 39 -0.89 -4.41 -12.64
CA GLU A 39 -2.04 -4.36 -11.73
C GLU A 39 -2.45 -2.92 -11.44
N LEU A 40 -1.48 -2.04 -11.18
CA LEU A 40 -1.79 -0.64 -10.88
C LEU A 40 -2.34 0.10 -12.10
N ARG A 41 -1.85 -0.22 -13.30
CA ARG A 41 -2.42 0.35 -14.52
C ARG A 41 -3.88 -0.04 -14.68
N GLN A 42 -4.20 -1.32 -14.39
CA GLN A 42 -5.57 -1.80 -14.49
C GLN A 42 -6.46 -1.09 -13.46
N LEU A 43 -5.97 -0.94 -12.23
CA LEU A 43 -6.73 -0.24 -11.18
C LEU A 43 -6.99 1.22 -11.55
N THR A 44 -6.01 1.89 -12.15
CA THR A 44 -6.19 3.26 -12.61
C THR A 44 -7.27 3.32 -13.69
N ALA A 45 -7.26 2.35 -14.63
CA ALA A 45 -8.30 2.27 -15.66
C ALA A 45 -9.68 2.02 -15.05
N ASP A 46 -9.74 1.36 -13.91
CA ASP A 46 -10.98 1.06 -13.20
C ASP A 46 -11.45 2.21 -12.30
N GLY A 47 -10.73 3.32 -12.28
CA GLY A 47 -11.15 4.52 -11.56
C GLY A 47 -10.41 4.81 -10.25
N VAL A 48 -9.37 4.05 -9.93
CA VAL A 48 -8.55 4.36 -8.75
C VAL A 48 -7.73 5.63 -9.03
N SER A 49 -7.83 6.60 -8.14
CA SER A 49 -7.21 7.92 -8.35
C SER A 49 -5.92 8.12 -7.57
N ARG A 50 -5.66 7.27 -6.58
CA ARG A 50 -4.54 7.48 -5.67
C ARG A 50 -4.03 6.17 -5.12
N PHE A 51 -2.70 6.06 -4.98
CA PHE A 51 -2.06 4.92 -4.33
C PHE A 51 -1.31 5.40 -3.10
N VAL A 52 -1.47 4.68 -1.99
CA VAL A 52 -0.81 4.98 -0.73
C VAL A 52 0.15 3.84 -0.44
N VAL A 53 1.42 4.15 -0.26
CA VAL A 53 2.45 3.13 -0.06
C VAL A 53 2.92 3.17 1.38
N GLY A 54 2.93 2.02 2.04
CA GLY A 54 3.45 1.89 3.39
C GLY A 54 4.96 2.10 3.42
N ARG A 55 5.44 2.83 4.42
CA ARG A 55 6.85 3.16 4.53
C ARG A 55 7.24 3.14 6.01
N PRO A 56 8.38 2.55 6.39
CA PRO A 56 8.79 2.57 7.80
C PRO A 56 8.93 4.00 8.32
N ARG A 57 8.46 4.23 9.54
CA ARG A 57 8.57 5.53 10.19
C ARG A 57 10.02 5.84 10.57
N THR A 58 10.70 4.84 11.14
CA THR A 58 12.10 4.97 11.56
C THR A 58 13.01 4.71 10.37
N LEU A 59 13.99 5.58 10.14
CA LEU A 59 14.90 5.48 9.00
C LEU A 59 16.30 5.00 9.40
N ASP A 60 16.43 4.33 10.54
CA ASP A 60 17.71 3.81 11.01
C ASP A 60 17.91 2.36 10.60
N GLY A 61 19.17 1.97 10.33
CA GLY A 61 19.56 0.59 10.12
C GLY A 61 18.79 -0.09 9.00
N GLU A 62 18.23 -1.25 9.31
CA GLU A 62 17.48 -2.05 8.32
C GLU A 62 16.20 -1.33 7.87
N LEU A 63 15.55 -0.58 8.76
CA LEU A 63 14.35 0.17 8.39
C LEU A 63 14.67 1.31 7.44
N GLY A 64 15.85 1.93 7.59
CA GLY A 64 16.32 2.93 6.64
C GLY A 64 16.57 2.35 5.27
N LYS A 65 17.16 1.15 5.20
CA LYS A 65 17.37 0.44 3.93
C LYS A 65 16.04 0.06 3.28
N GLN A 66 15.08 -0.39 4.09
CA GLN A 66 13.74 -0.74 3.63
C GLN A 66 13.06 0.48 3.04
N ALA A 67 13.10 1.61 3.73
CA ALA A 67 12.50 2.85 3.24
C ALA A 67 13.12 3.29 1.92
N ALA A 68 14.45 3.20 1.80
CA ALA A 68 15.14 3.57 0.56
C ALA A 68 14.73 2.65 -0.59
N TRP A 69 14.59 1.35 -0.32
CA TRP A 69 14.12 0.41 -1.33
C TRP A 69 12.70 0.75 -1.78
N VAL A 70 11.81 1.04 -0.83
CA VAL A 70 10.44 1.44 -1.14
C VAL A 70 10.44 2.69 -2.03
N ASP A 71 11.23 3.70 -1.67
CA ASP A 71 11.32 4.93 -2.46
C ASP A 71 11.75 4.64 -3.90
N THR A 72 12.71 3.74 -4.08
CA THR A 72 13.17 3.35 -5.41
C THR A 72 12.05 2.68 -6.20
N GLN A 73 11.31 1.77 -5.56
CA GLN A 73 10.20 1.09 -6.23
C GLN A 73 9.10 2.07 -6.62
N VAL A 74 8.78 3.01 -5.75
CA VAL A 74 7.73 4.00 -6.05
C VAL A 74 8.13 4.87 -7.24
N GLU A 75 9.40 5.26 -7.34
CA GLU A 75 9.86 6.04 -8.50
C GLU A 75 9.70 5.25 -9.81
N ARG A 76 9.97 3.95 -9.78
CA ARG A 76 9.75 3.09 -10.94
C ARG A 76 8.26 2.97 -11.26
N LEU A 77 7.42 2.85 -10.24
CA LEU A 77 5.97 2.75 -10.43
C LEU A 77 5.40 4.04 -11.02
N LYS A 78 5.91 5.19 -10.62
CA LYS A 78 5.46 6.46 -11.18
C LYS A 78 5.68 6.54 -12.69
N VAL A 79 6.74 5.89 -13.18
CA VAL A 79 7.03 5.83 -14.61
C VAL A 79 6.15 4.78 -15.30
N ALA A 80 6.08 3.58 -14.72
CA ALA A 80 5.39 2.44 -15.36
C ALA A 80 3.87 2.53 -15.23
N ALA A 81 3.36 3.13 -14.17
CA ALA A 81 1.93 3.25 -13.88
C ALA A 81 1.66 4.66 -13.31
N PRO A 82 1.65 5.70 -14.15
CA PRO A 82 1.50 7.08 -13.68
C PRO A 82 0.20 7.28 -12.90
N ALA A 83 0.31 7.85 -11.70
CA ALA A 83 -0.80 8.15 -10.80
C ALA A 83 -0.29 8.99 -9.64
N ASN A 84 -1.18 9.35 -8.72
CA ASN A 84 -0.78 9.99 -7.48
C ASN A 84 -0.31 8.94 -6.50
N TYR A 85 0.90 9.09 -5.96
CA TYR A 85 1.46 8.20 -4.96
C TYR A 85 1.75 9.00 -3.70
N GLU A 86 1.30 8.50 -2.56
CA GLU A 86 1.55 9.11 -1.26
C GLU A 86 2.09 8.03 -0.32
N TYR A 87 2.68 8.46 0.78
CA TYR A 87 3.22 7.54 1.77
C TYR A 87 2.39 7.57 3.04
N GLU A 88 2.35 6.45 3.74
CA GLU A 88 1.75 6.32 5.05
C GLU A 88 2.70 5.52 5.94
N ASP A 89 2.86 5.93 7.20
CA ASP A 89 3.68 5.20 8.15
C ASP A 89 3.05 3.83 8.41
N GLU A 90 3.85 2.77 8.33
CA GLU A 90 3.35 1.41 8.51
C GLU A 90 3.71 0.80 9.87
N THR A 91 4.16 1.62 10.83
CA THR A 91 4.51 1.16 12.16
C THR A 91 3.31 0.46 12.81
N GLY A 92 3.51 -0.77 13.24
CA GLY A 92 2.48 -1.53 13.91
C GLY A 92 1.49 -2.25 13.00
N SER A 93 1.57 -2.08 11.68
CA SER A 93 0.61 -2.67 10.75
C SER A 93 0.57 -4.20 10.84
N THR A 94 1.72 -4.84 10.96
CA THR A 94 1.78 -6.30 11.06
C THR A 94 1.12 -6.80 12.34
N ALA A 95 1.37 -6.13 13.46
CA ALA A 95 0.77 -6.51 14.74
C ALA A 95 -0.75 -6.34 14.69
N GLU A 96 -1.23 -5.26 14.08
CA GLU A 96 -2.67 -5.04 13.95
C GLU A 96 -3.31 -6.07 13.04
N SER A 97 -2.67 -6.44 11.94
CA SER A 97 -3.15 -7.51 11.07
C SER A 97 -3.29 -8.83 11.83
N ALA A 98 -2.29 -9.18 12.62
CA ALA A 98 -2.33 -10.41 13.41
C ALA A 98 -3.45 -10.35 14.45
N ALA A 99 -3.66 -9.20 15.09
CA ALA A 99 -4.71 -9.02 16.09
C ALA A 99 -6.11 -9.21 15.49
N HIS A 100 -6.27 -8.90 14.21
CA HIS A 100 -7.53 -9.07 13.51
C HIS A 100 -7.64 -10.44 12.81
N GLY A 101 -6.65 -11.29 13.00
CA GLY A 101 -6.64 -12.62 12.39
C GLY A 101 -6.31 -12.60 10.91
N ASP A 102 -5.77 -11.50 10.41
CA ASP A 102 -5.43 -11.33 9.01
C ASP A 102 -3.94 -11.02 8.91
N ASP A 103 -3.15 -12.03 8.56
CA ASP A 103 -1.70 -11.94 8.44
C ASP A 103 -1.20 -11.91 6.99
N SER A 104 -2.12 -11.75 6.03
CA SER A 104 -1.77 -11.69 4.63
C SER A 104 -1.14 -10.34 4.27
N ASP A 105 -0.46 -10.29 3.12
CA ASP A 105 0.09 -9.04 2.60
C ASP A 105 -1.04 -8.04 2.31
N ALA A 106 -2.18 -8.52 1.82
CA ALA A 106 -3.35 -7.68 1.60
C ALA A 106 -3.92 -7.16 2.92
N GLY A 107 -3.85 -7.95 3.98
CA GLY A 107 -4.27 -7.50 5.31
C GLY A 107 -3.38 -6.39 5.85
N ALA A 108 -2.07 -6.49 5.64
CA ALA A 108 -1.15 -5.42 6.02
C ALA A 108 -1.47 -4.14 5.23
N ALA A 109 -1.76 -4.27 3.94
CA ALA A 109 -2.15 -3.13 3.12
C ALA A 109 -3.45 -2.49 3.62
N ARG A 110 -4.41 -3.31 4.09
CA ARG A 110 -5.65 -2.80 4.67
C ARG A 110 -5.37 -1.92 5.89
N VAL A 111 -4.48 -2.35 6.76
CA VAL A 111 -4.13 -1.58 7.95
C VAL A 111 -3.49 -0.24 7.56
N ILE A 112 -2.61 -0.26 6.58
CA ILE A 112 -1.98 0.96 6.06
C ILE A 112 -3.06 1.91 5.53
N LEU A 113 -3.98 1.39 4.73
CA LEU A 113 -5.02 2.21 4.13
C LEU A 113 -5.98 2.76 5.17
N GLN A 114 -6.37 1.95 6.15
CA GLN A 114 -7.29 2.41 7.20
C GLN A 114 -6.66 3.55 7.99
N GLY A 115 -5.37 3.46 8.31
CA GLY A 115 -4.66 4.54 8.99
C GLY A 115 -4.65 5.82 8.17
N TYR A 116 -4.46 5.69 6.87
CA TYR A 116 -4.49 6.82 5.95
C TYR A 116 -5.88 7.48 5.91
N LEU A 117 -6.93 6.66 5.80
CA LEU A 117 -8.30 7.17 5.75
C LEU A 117 -8.71 7.83 7.06
N ASP A 118 -8.36 7.21 8.19
CA ASP A 118 -8.71 7.74 9.52
C ASP A 118 -8.09 9.11 9.76
N ALA A 119 -6.90 9.35 9.25
CA ALA A 119 -6.22 10.64 9.42
C ALA A 119 -6.91 11.77 8.64
N ARG A 120 -7.80 11.44 7.72
CA ARG A 120 -8.46 12.42 6.85
C ARG A 120 -9.94 12.62 7.15
N THR A 121 -10.47 11.92 8.13
CA THR A 121 -11.88 12.05 8.53
C THR A 121 -12.06 12.92 9.76
#